data_6734bfca16175c7e4ac1637e80e1fa50
#
_entry.id   6734bfca16175c7e4ac1637e80e1fa50
#
_cell.length_a   1.000
_cell.length_b   1.000
_cell.length_c   1.000
_cell.angle_alpha   90.00
_cell.angle_beta   90.00
_cell.angle_gamma   90.00
#
_symmetry.space_group_name_H-M   'P 1'
#
loop_
_entity.id
_entity.type
_entity.pdbx_description
1 polymer ?
#
loop_
_entity_poly.entity_id
_entity_poly.type
_entity_poly.pdbx_seq_one_letter_code
_entity_poly.pdbx_strand_id
1 'polypeptide(L)' 'MGQYEGLTPEERARITEIQDFLIDRYVEQKEARERGDNARAKEIALEIKELQREKEEIKEWAAT' A
#
# COMPACT_ATOMS: atom_id res chain seq x y z
N MET A 1 -4.76 -20.42 12.48
CA MET A 1 -4.02 -20.31 11.23
C MET A 1 -4.16 -18.94 10.65
N GLY A 2 -3.04 -18.29 10.33
CA GLY A 2 -3.06 -16.93 9.85
C GLY A 2 -3.23 -16.86 8.33
N GLN A 3 -3.75 -15.74 7.86
CA GLN A 3 -3.90 -15.49 6.45
C GLN A 3 -2.55 -15.36 5.70
N TYR A 4 -1.46 -15.32 6.46
CA TYR A 4 -0.11 -15.20 5.90
C TYR A 4 0.69 -16.49 5.97
N GLU A 5 0.02 -17.61 6.17
CA GLU A 5 0.68 -18.89 6.37
C GLU A 5 1.60 -19.29 5.20
N GLY A 6 1.22 -18.96 3.98
CA GLY A 6 2.01 -19.30 2.79
C GLY A 6 3.10 -18.29 2.43
N LEU A 7 3.23 -17.20 3.19
CA LEU A 7 4.20 -16.16 2.87
C LEU A 7 5.59 -16.47 3.40
N THR A 8 6.61 -16.16 2.59
CA THR A 8 8.00 -16.20 3.05
C THR A 8 8.27 -15.01 3.97
N PRO A 9 9.35 -15.06 4.78
CA PRO A 9 9.72 -13.89 5.59
C PRO A 9 9.93 -12.63 4.77
N GLU A 10 10.50 -12.75 3.57
CA GLU A 10 10.73 -11.61 2.69
C GLU A 10 9.41 -11.02 2.20
N GLU A 11 8.45 -11.87 1.87
CA GLU A 11 7.14 -11.42 1.43
C GLU A 11 6.38 -10.71 2.55
N ARG A 12 6.47 -11.25 3.77
CA ARG A 12 5.86 -10.60 4.92
C ARG A 12 6.48 -9.24 5.20
N ALA A 13 7.80 -9.16 5.11
CA ALA A 13 8.51 -7.91 5.30
C ALA A 13 8.09 -6.88 4.25
N ARG A 14 7.91 -7.32 2.99
CA ARG A 14 7.47 -6.42 1.93
C ARG A 14 6.05 -5.91 2.17
N ILE A 15 5.15 -6.77 2.62
CA ILE A 15 3.78 -6.36 2.94
C ILE A 15 3.79 -5.31 4.06
N THR A 16 4.58 -5.53 5.10
CA THR A 16 4.70 -4.57 6.19
C THR A 16 5.22 -3.23 5.69
N GLU A 17 6.24 -3.26 4.84
CA GLU A 17 6.80 -2.06 4.22
C GLU A 17 5.75 -1.31 3.40
N ILE A 18 4.98 -2.04 2.60
CA ILE A 18 3.90 -1.45 1.81
C ILE A 18 2.86 -0.81 2.72
N GLN A 19 2.48 -1.47 3.80
CA GLN A 19 1.53 -0.92 4.76
C GLN A 19 2.02 0.39 5.36
N ASP A 20 3.30 0.47 5.70
CA ASP A 20 3.90 1.70 6.22
C ASP A 20 3.88 2.81 5.16
N PHE A 21 4.21 2.48 3.91
CA PHE A 21 4.13 3.45 2.82
C PHE A 21 2.70 3.94 2.61
N LEU A 22 1.72 3.03 2.72
CA LEU A 22 0.32 3.40 2.55
C LEU A 22 -0.10 4.42 3.60
N ILE A 23 0.30 4.23 4.85
CA ILE A 23 -0.03 5.17 5.92
C ILE A 23 0.52 6.56 5.57
N ASP A 24 1.78 6.63 5.14
CA ASP A 24 2.41 7.89 4.75
C ASP A 24 1.68 8.54 3.57
N ARG A 25 1.31 7.74 2.57
CA ARG A 25 0.63 8.26 1.40
C ARG A 25 -0.75 8.81 1.74
N TYR A 26 -1.49 8.13 2.63
CA TYR A 26 -2.80 8.61 3.05
C TYR A 26 -2.70 9.96 3.77
N VAL A 27 -1.70 10.11 4.64
CA VAL A 27 -1.47 11.37 5.35
C VAL A 27 -1.16 12.48 4.35
N GLU A 28 -0.25 12.24 3.41
CA GLU A 28 0.12 13.22 2.40
C GLU A 28 -1.07 13.59 1.51
N GLN A 29 -1.90 12.61 1.16
CA GLN A 29 -3.08 12.87 0.34
C GLN A 29 -4.04 13.81 1.07
N LYS A 30 -4.26 13.55 2.36
CA LYS A 30 -5.13 14.39 3.17
C LYS A 30 -4.60 15.82 3.23
N GLU A 31 -3.30 15.98 3.47
CA GLU A 31 -2.68 17.29 3.52
C GLU A 31 -2.78 18.02 2.19
N ALA A 32 -2.57 17.31 1.09
CA ALA A 32 -2.69 17.90 -0.25
C ALA A 32 -4.11 18.42 -0.49
N ARG A 33 -5.11 17.63 -0.10
CA ARG A 33 -6.52 18.04 -0.23
C ARG A 33 -6.82 19.27 0.62
N GLU A 34 -6.31 19.32 1.84
CA GLU A 34 -6.51 20.43 2.73
C GLU A 34 -5.91 21.72 2.21
N ARG A 35 -4.78 21.60 1.47
CA ARG A 35 -4.15 22.75 0.81
C ARG A 35 -4.83 23.12 -0.51
N GLY A 36 -5.75 22.30 -0.98
CA GLY A 36 -6.37 22.50 -2.29
C GLY A 36 -5.49 22.07 -3.45
N ASP A 37 -4.45 21.27 -3.17
CA ASP A 37 -3.55 20.76 -4.20
C ASP A 37 -4.11 19.48 -4.78
N ASN A 38 -5.10 19.63 -5.67
CA ASN A 38 -5.81 18.49 -6.24
C ASN A 38 -4.92 17.66 -7.17
N ALA A 39 -3.98 18.29 -7.86
CA ALA A 39 -3.06 17.56 -8.74
C ALA A 39 -2.19 16.60 -7.92
N ARG A 40 -1.64 17.09 -6.83
CA ARG A 40 -0.79 16.25 -5.96
C ARG A 40 -1.62 15.14 -5.31
N ALA A 41 -2.85 15.47 -4.88
CA ALA A 41 -3.74 14.48 -4.29
C ALA A 41 -4.02 13.32 -5.26
N LYS A 42 -4.20 13.62 -6.54
CA LYS A 42 -4.42 12.59 -7.57
C LYS A 42 -3.18 11.72 -7.78
N GLU A 43 -1.99 12.32 -7.81
CA GLU A 43 -0.75 11.57 -7.93
C GLU A 43 -0.60 10.59 -6.77
N ILE A 44 -0.86 11.07 -5.56
CA ILE A 44 -0.76 10.22 -4.37
C ILE A 44 -1.80 9.10 -4.41
N ALA A 45 -3.01 9.39 -4.90
CA ALA A 45 -4.04 8.37 -5.04
C ALA A 45 -3.58 7.23 -5.98
N LEU A 46 -2.87 7.56 -7.05
CA LEU A 46 -2.32 6.55 -7.94
C LEU A 46 -1.24 5.71 -7.26
N GLU A 47 -0.37 6.35 -6.48
CA GLU A 47 0.65 5.65 -5.72
C GLU A 47 0.02 4.68 -4.72
N ILE A 48 -1.03 5.12 -4.03
CA ILE A 48 -1.77 4.28 -3.09
C ILE A 48 -2.34 3.06 -3.80
N LYS A 49 -2.95 3.27 -4.95
CA LYS A 49 -3.55 2.20 -5.73
C LYS A 49 -2.51 1.16 -6.16
N GLU A 50 -1.34 1.62 -6.61
CA GLU A 50 -0.27 0.72 -6.99
C GLU A 50 0.28 -0.08 -5.82
N LEU A 51 0.44 0.55 -4.67
CA LEU A 51 0.91 -0.14 -3.47
C LEU A 51 -0.10 -1.19 -3.01
N GLN A 52 -1.39 -0.86 -3.02
CA GLN A 52 -2.45 -1.81 -2.67
C GLN A 52 -2.45 -2.99 -3.63
N ARG A 53 -2.27 -2.72 -4.91
CA ARG A 53 -2.21 -3.76 -5.93
C ARG A 53 -1.03 -4.70 -5.71
N GLU A 54 0.13 -4.17 -5.41
CA GLU A 54 1.31 -4.99 -5.14
C GLU A 54 1.07 -5.88 -3.92
N LYS A 55 0.49 -5.33 -2.86
CA LYS A 55 0.17 -6.09 -1.66
C LYS A 55 -0.78 -7.24 -1.97
N GLU A 56 -1.82 -6.98 -2.74
CA GLU A 56 -2.78 -8.02 -3.12
C GLU A 56 -2.14 -9.10 -3.98
N GLU A 57 -1.27 -8.71 -4.91
CA GLU A 57 -0.56 -9.68 -5.74
C GLU A 57 0.31 -10.62 -4.90
N ILE A 58 1.02 -10.08 -3.92
CA ILE A 58 1.83 -10.90 -3.02
C ILE A 58 0.96 -11.90 -2.28
N LYS A 59 -0.19 -11.47 -1.78
CA LYS A 59 -1.11 -12.35 -1.06
C LYS A 59 -1.69 -13.43 -1.96
N GLU A 60 -2.02 -13.09 -3.19
CA GLU A 60 -2.54 -14.05 -4.15
C GLU A 60 -1.51 -15.11 -4.50
N TRP A 61 -0.27 -14.71 -4.70
CA TRP A 61 0.82 -15.64 -4.96
C TRP A 61 0.99 -16.63 -3.82
N ALA A 62 0.92 -16.15 -2.60
CA ALA A 62 1.06 -17.01 -1.41
C ALA A 62 -0.12 -17.97 -1.25
N ALA A 63 -1.31 -17.58 -1.72
CA ALA A 63 -2.50 -18.39 -1.61
C ALA A 63 -2.56 -19.52 -2.67
N THR A 64 -1.82 -19.41 -3.75
CA THR A 64 -1.79 -20.44 -4.79
C THR A 64 -0.66 -21.42 -4.59
#